data_856ab93402e367d28c356270d57e039b
#
_entry.id   856ab93402e367d28c356270d57e039b
#
_cell.length_a   1.000
_cell.length_b   1.000
_cell.length_c   1.000
_cell.angle_alpha   90.00
_cell.angle_beta   90.00
_cell.angle_gamma   90.00
#
_symmetry.space_group_name_H-M   'P 1'
#
loop_
_entity.id
_entity.type
_entity.pdbx_description
1 polymer ?
#
loop_
_entity_poly.entity_id
_entity_poly.type
_entity_poly.pdbx_seq_one_letter_code
_entity_poly.pdbx_strand_id
1 'polypeptide(L)'
;MRQVSFIVETTFHNVGKEIFMLSTTAQETSLELKKKQTRKSIKTIVERNLKQKKRGKMFSIVTATWNPISGCLYNCNYCWAKNFALTRLNTTKRYSKGFIPSLNESEFKVKFSKGELIFVSDMGDMFSEFISDEWIKQVLDHIRKFPETYFLFMTKNPKRYIDLLPYIPDNAILGATIETTSDEIIQIDQVSTAPFPSQRYEAMKSLNWDNKIISIEPVIDFDLNTFIKWIEDIKPFIVYVGYDNYRHKLREPTLEKTMNLMNKLADTAIVIKKTLRLSTSEDKLNSVNEGK
;
A
#
# COMPACT_ATOMS: atom_id res chain seq x y z
N MET A 1 35.29 54.35 20.72
CA MET A 1 35.02 53.71 19.41
C MET A 1 34.87 52.15 19.43
N ARG A 2 35.39 51.40 20.41
CA ARG A 2 35.28 49.92 20.45
C ARG A 2 33.89 49.37 20.92
N GLN A 3 33.09 50.13 21.69
CA GLN A 3 31.78 49.67 22.18
C GLN A 3 30.66 49.74 21.11
N VAL A 4 30.72 50.65 20.15
CA VAL A 4 29.66 50.83 19.13
C VAL A 4 29.76 49.69 18.06
N SER A 5 30.98 49.22 17.77
CA SER A 5 31.19 48.13 16.80
C SER A 5 30.57 46.81 17.27
N PHE A 6 30.64 46.49 18.58
CA PHE A 6 30.13 45.24 19.16
C PHE A 6 28.60 45.18 19.20
N ILE A 7 27.93 46.31 19.38
CA ILE A 7 26.47 46.38 19.41
C ILE A 7 25.90 46.21 17.99
N VAL A 8 26.56 46.77 16.99
CA VAL A 8 26.11 46.63 15.59
C VAL A 8 26.25 45.16 15.08
N GLU A 9 27.37 44.49 15.36
CA GLU A 9 27.57 43.09 14.95
C GLU A 9 26.58 42.12 15.63
N THR A 10 26.29 42.30 16.94
CA THR A 10 25.31 41.49 17.66
C THR A 10 23.89 41.72 17.15
N THR A 11 23.56 42.95 16.77
CA THR A 11 22.19 43.26 16.24
C THR A 11 22.00 42.65 14.85
N PHE A 12 22.99 42.72 13.95
CA PHE A 12 22.92 42.08 12.63
C PHE A 12 22.87 40.55 12.73
N HIS A 13 23.59 39.94 13.69
CA HIS A 13 23.55 38.50 13.90
C HIS A 13 22.19 38.00 14.41
N ASN A 14 21.52 38.75 15.27
CA ASN A 14 20.20 38.42 15.78
C ASN A 14 19.10 38.63 14.73
N VAL A 15 19.16 39.72 13.95
CA VAL A 15 18.22 39.95 12.84
C VAL A 15 18.37 38.89 11.75
N GLY A 16 19.60 38.45 11.43
CA GLY A 16 19.84 37.35 10.50
C GLY A 16 19.27 36.02 10.98
N LYS A 17 19.35 35.71 12.28
CA LYS A 17 18.72 34.52 12.88
C LYS A 17 17.19 34.57 12.86
N GLU A 18 16.60 35.72 13.17
CA GLU A 18 15.15 35.90 13.10
C GLU A 18 14.61 35.77 11.68
N ILE A 19 15.27 36.39 10.69
CA ILE A 19 14.90 36.26 9.28
C ILE A 19 15.04 34.81 8.82
N PHE A 20 16.10 34.11 9.21
CA PHE A 20 16.27 32.69 8.90
C PHE A 20 15.18 31.82 9.53
N MET A 21 14.85 32.04 10.82
CA MET A 21 13.75 31.32 11.50
C MET A 21 12.40 31.61 10.88
N LEU A 22 12.10 32.85 10.52
CA LEU A 22 10.85 33.23 9.84
C LEU A 22 10.74 32.60 8.44
N SER A 23 11.85 32.54 7.70
CA SER A 23 11.87 31.89 6.38
C SER A 23 11.67 30.37 6.48
N THR A 24 12.26 29.72 7.49
CA THR A 24 12.10 28.28 7.75
C THR A 24 10.65 27.96 8.14
N THR A 25 10.06 28.73 9.05
CA THR A 25 8.65 28.56 9.45
C THR A 25 7.68 28.79 8.30
N ALA A 26 7.92 29.75 7.44
CA ALA A 26 7.09 30.02 6.25
C ALA A 26 7.19 28.88 5.23
N GLN A 27 8.39 28.30 5.03
CA GLN A 27 8.59 27.13 4.16
C GLN A 27 7.93 25.88 4.72
N GLU A 28 8.05 25.61 6.02
CA GLU A 28 7.37 24.50 6.70
C GLU A 28 5.84 24.62 6.60
N THR A 29 5.30 25.82 6.83
CA THR A 29 3.86 26.09 6.69
C THR A 29 3.38 25.87 5.25
N SER A 30 4.15 26.31 4.25
CA SER A 30 3.84 26.10 2.83
C SER A 30 3.85 24.60 2.45
N LEU A 31 4.81 23.83 2.98
CA LEU A 31 4.91 22.40 2.74
C LEU A 31 3.72 21.64 3.36
N GLU A 32 3.35 21.97 4.59
CA GLU A 32 2.18 21.37 5.26
C GLU A 32 0.88 21.69 4.52
N LEU A 33 0.72 22.91 4.02
CA LEU A 33 -0.44 23.29 3.21
C LEU A 33 -0.53 22.48 1.92
N LYS A 34 0.60 22.25 1.25
CA LYS A 34 0.68 21.39 0.03
C LYS A 34 0.28 19.96 0.35
N LYS A 35 0.81 19.35 1.40
CA LYS A 35 0.45 18.00 1.84
C LYS A 35 -1.05 17.89 2.15
N LYS A 36 -1.62 18.85 2.87
CA LYS A 36 -3.06 18.91 3.17
C LYS A 36 -3.92 19.00 1.91
N GLN A 37 -3.50 19.79 0.93
CA GLN A 37 -4.18 19.90 -0.37
C GLN A 37 -4.12 18.59 -1.14
N THR A 38 -2.94 17.94 -1.22
CA THR A 38 -2.76 16.65 -1.88
C THR A 38 -3.64 15.59 -1.24
N ARG A 39 -3.70 15.51 0.09
CA ARG A 39 -4.58 14.59 0.82
C ARG A 39 -6.06 14.80 0.48
N LYS A 40 -6.51 16.05 0.41
CA LYS A 40 -7.89 16.39 0.01
C LYS A 40 -8.18 15.92 -1.42
N SER A 41 -7.26 16.14 -2.33
CA SER A 41 -7.38 15.71 -3.72
C SER A 41 -7.43 14.19 -3.86
N ILE A 42 -6.60 13.45 -3.12
CA ILE A 42 -6.63 11.98 -3.08
C ILE A 42 -8.02 11.49 -2.63
N LYS A 43 -8.56 12.02 -1.53
CA LYS A 43 -9.89 11.65 -1.05
C LYS A 43 -10.98 11.88 -2.12
N THR A 44 -10.98 13.05 -2.75
CA THR A 44 -11.94 13.40 -3.80
C THR A 44 -11.88 12.41 -4.98
N ILE A 45 -10.69 12.03 -5.41
CA ILE A 45 -10.49 11.08 -6.52
C ILE A 45 -10.93 9.68 -6.13
N VAL A 46 -10.59 9.24 -4.93
CA VAL A 46 -11.03 7.95 -4.39
C VAL A 46 -12.56 7.88 -4.35
N GLU A 47 -13.24 8.87 -3.78
CA GLU A 47 -14.70 8.93 -3.72
C GLU A 47 -15.34 8.91 -5.12
N ARG A 48 -14.80 9.70 -6.06
CA ARG A 48 -15.24 9.70 -7.46
C ARG A 48 -15.12 8.31 -8.08
N ASN A 49 -13.97 7.65 -7.91
CA ASN A 49 -13.70 6.36 -8.53
C ASN A 49 -14.55 5.23 -7.90
N LEU A 50 -14.81 5.28 -6.60
CA LEU A 50 -15.72 4.35 -5.92
C LEU A 50 -17.15 4.44 -6.47
N LYS A 51 -17.65 5.65 -6.79
CA LYS A 51 -18.96 5.85 -7.39
C LYS A 51 -19.08 5.29 -8.82
N GLN A 52 -17.97 5.25 -9.58
CA GLN A 52 -17.97 4.80 -10.97
C GLN A 52 -18.03 3.27 -11.16
N LYS A 53 -17.93 2.46 -10.10
CA LYS A 53 -18.02 0.98 -10.12
C LYS A 53 -17.32 0.32 -11.31
N LYS A 54 -16.08 0.71 -11.62
CA LYS A 54 -15.31 0.12 -12.74
C LYS A 54 -15.04 -1.36 -12.43
N ARG A 55 -15.51 -2.25 -13.30
CA ARG A 55 -15.27 -3.70 -13.20
C ARG A 55 -13.85 -4.06 -13.65
N GLY A 56 -13.30 -5.15 -13.12
CA GLY A 56 -12.06 -5.77 -13.61
C GLY A 56 -10.75 -5.18 -13.08
N LYS A 57 -10.80 -4.29 -12.08
CA LYS A 57 -9.59 -3.78 -11.39
C LYS A 57 -9.42 -4.44 -10.03
N MET A 58 -8.17 -4.76 -9.67
CA MET A 58 -7.85 -5.35 -8.36
C MET A 58 -8.33 -4.47 -7.20
N PHE A 59 -8.13 -3.16 -7.30
CA PHE A 59 -8.68 -2.18 -6.37
C PHE A 59 -9.66 -1.26 -7.11
N SER A 60 -10.87 -1.10 -6.58
CA SER A 60 -11.96 -0.33 -7.19
C SER A 60 -11.64 1.17 -7.35
N ILE A 61 -10.69 1.68 -6.59
CA ILE A 61 -10.27 3.08 -6.64
C ILE A 61 -9.31 3.40 -7.78
N VAL A 62 -8.64 2.41 -8.40
CA VAL A 62 -7.62 2.67 -9.43
C VAL A 62 -8.23 2.83 -10.82
N THR A 63 -7.63 3.69 -11.64
CA THR A 63 -8.03 3.92 -13.03
C THR A 63 -7.26 3.05 -14.01
N ALA A 64 -5.99 2.78 -13.72
CA ALA A 64 -5.10 1.95 -14.52
C ALA A 64 -4.04 1.28 -13.65
N THR A 65 -3.29 0.34 -14.25
CA THR A 65 -2.10 -0.27 -13.66
C THR A 65 -0.87 0.09 -14.49
N TRP A 66 0.29 0.14 -13.84
CA TRP A 66 1.58 0.41 -14.46
C TRP A 66 2.65 -0.48 -13.84
N ASN A 67 3.40 -1.22 -14.67
CA ASN A 67 4.30 -2.27 -14.23
C ASN A 67 5.77 -1.98 -14.57
N PRO A 68 6.38 -0.91 -14.03
CA PRO A 68 7.81 -0.61 -14.25
C PRO A 68 8.71 -1.68 -13.62
N ILE A 69 8.28 -2.25 -12.49
CA ILE A 69 8.89 -3.41 -11.86
C ILE A 69 7.83 -4.51 -11.81
N SER A 70 8.19 -5.72 -12.22
CA SER A 70 7.34 -6.89 -12.16
C SER A 70 8.10 -8.10 -11.64
N GLY A 71 7.36 -9.13 -11.16
CA GLY A 71 7.94 -10.29 -10.50
C GLY A 71 8.12 -10.10 -8.99
N CYS A 72 8.15 -11.23 -8.27
CA CYS A 72 8.26 -11.25 -6.82
C CYS A 72 8.73 -12.64 -6.36
N LEU A 73 9.57 -12.70 -5.32
CA LEU A 73 10.11 -13.93 -4.76
C LEU A 73 9.50 -14.34 -3.41
N TYR A 74 8.50 -13.61 -2.89
CA TYR A 74 7.82 -13.97 -1.64
C TYR A 74 7.02 -15.27 -1.68
N ASN A 75 6.85 -15.82 -2.87
CA ASN A 75 6.28 -17.14 -3.07
C ASN A 75 4.93 -17.40 -2.37
N CYS A 76 4.07 -16.38 -2.27
CA CYS A 76 2.74 -16.55 -1.69
C CYS A 76 1.97 -17.64 -2.45
N ASN A 77 1.39 -18.62 -1.73
CA ASN A 77 0.70 -19.75 -2.33
C ASN A 77 -0.61 -19.35 -3.04
N TYR A 78 -1.19 -18.19 -2.70
CA TYR A 78 -2.39 -17.61 -3.31
C TYR A 78 -2.08 -16.53 -4.36
N CYS A 79 -0.83 -16.37 -4.82
CA CYS A 79 -0.44 -15.27 -5.69
C CYS A 79 -1.04 -15.41 -7.11
N TRP A 80 -2.09 -14.62 -7.38
CA TRP A 80 -2.72 -14.59 -8.70
C TRP A 80 -1.76 -14.09 -9.78
N ALA A 81 -0.93 -13.08 -9.47
CA ALA A 81 0.01 -12.49 -10.42
C ALA A 81 1.08 -13.50 -10.86
N LYS A 82 1.63 -14.28 -9.92
CA LYS A 82 2.55 -15.39 -10.22
C LYS A 82 1.88 -16.43 -11.10
N ASN A 83 0.67 -16.86 -10.72
CA ASN A 83 -0.08 -17.86 -11.52
C ASN A 83 -0.35 -17.33 -12.93
N PHE A 84 -0.82 -16.09 -13.06
CA PHE A 84 -1.10 -15.47 -14.35
C PHE A 84 0.17 -15.32 -15.21
N ALA A 85 1.28 -14.91 -14.62
CA ALA A 85 2.58 -14.79 -15.29
C ALA A 85 3.06 -16.15 -15.83
N LEU A 86 2.96 -17.22 -15.01
CA LEU A 86 3.45 -18.55 -15.36
C LEU A 86 2.52 -19.34 -16.30
N THR A 87 1.24 -18.99 -16.40
CA THR A 87 0.28 -19.73 -17.22
C THR A 87 -0.14 -18.96 -18.49
N ARG A 88 -0.39 -17.65 -18.39
CA ARG A 88 -0.91 -16.84 -19.50
C ARG A 88 0.15 -15.98 -20.18
N LEU A 89 1.20 -15.58 -19.46
CA LEU A 89 2.23 -14.68 -19.96
C LEU A 89 3.61 -15.32 -20.09
N ASN A 90 3.76 -16.61 -19.86
CA ASN A 90 5.02 -17.34 -19.83
C ASN A 90 5.78 -17.32 -21.18
N THR A 91 5.09 -17.08 -22.30
CA THR A 91 5.70 -16.95 -23.63
C THR A 91 6.17 -15.51 -23.92
N THR A 92 5.81 -14.54 -23.09
CA THR A 92 6.25 -13.16 -23.26
C THR A 92 7.70 -12.98 -22.80
N LYS A 93 8.45 -12.07 -23.43
CA LYS A 93 9.83 -11.76 -23.03
C LYS A 93 9.97 -11.45 -21.53
N ARG A 94 8.96 -10.78 -20.95
CA ARG A 94 8.94 -10.36 -19.55
C ARG A 94 8.92 -11.53 -18.56
N TYR A 95 8.20 -12.62 -18.88
CA TYR A 95 7.96 -13.75 -17.97
C TYR A 95 8.51 -15.09 -18.48
N SER A 96 9.25 -15.09 -19.58
CA SER A 96 9.87 -16.32 -20.12
C SER A 96 10.86 -17.01 -19.18
N LYS A 97 11.40 -16.27 -18.21
CA LYS A 97 12.29 -16.77 -17.15
C LYS A 97 11.58 -17.02 -15.81
N GLY A 98 10.23 -17.00 -15.78
CA GLY A 98 9.43 -17.13 -14.58
C GLY A 98 9.00 -15.79 -13.99
N PHE A 99 8.61 -15.79 -12.71
CA PHE A 99 8.12 -14.59 -11.99
C PHE A 99 9.25 -13.90 -11.21
N ILE A 100 10.42 -13.79 -11.84
CA ILE A 100 11.62 -13.17 -11.25
C ILE A 100 11.51 -11.64 -11.35
N PRO A 101 11.90 -10.89 -10.29
CA PRO A 101 11.94 -9.44 -10.31
C PRO A 101 12.70 -8.88 -11.51
N SER A 102 12.11 -7.94 -12.22
CA SER A 102 12.70 -7.30 -13.38
C SER A 102 12.25 -5.85 -13.53
N LEU A 103 13.19 -4.98 -13.94
CA LEU A 103 12.90 -3.61 -14.35
C LEU A 103 12.48 -3.59 -15.82
N ASN A 104 11.36 -2.92 -16.12
CA ASN A 104 10.79 -2.84 -17.46
C ASN A 104 11.03 -1.44 -18.04
N GLU A 105 12.13 -1.23 -18.70
CA GLU A 105 12.54 0.09 -19.22
C GLU A 105 11.51 0.74 -20.15
N SER A 106 10.79 -0.07 -20.93
CA SER A 106 9.74 0.45 -21.83
C SER A 106 8.59 1.15 -21.10
N GLU A 107 8.35 0.79 -19.84
CA GLU A 107 7.30 1.39 -19.01
C GLU A 107 7.59 2.86 -18.66
N PHE A 108 8.86 3.29 -18.68
CA PHE A 108 9.23 4.70 -18.46
C PHE A 108 8.87 5.64 -19.62
N LYS A 109 8.32 5.12 -20.72
CA LYS A 109 7.73 5.91 -21.80
C LYS A 109 6.26 6.25 -21.55
N VAL A 110 5.62 5.60 -20.58
CA VAL A 110 4.22 5.83 -20.25
C VAL A 110 4.05 7.23 -19.65
N LYS A 111 3.00 7.92 -20.10
CA LYS A 111 2.56 9.22 -19.57
C LYS A 111 1.23 9.04 -18.87
N PHE A 112 1.02 9.79 -17.81
CA PHE A 112 -0.21 9.74 -17.02
C PHE A 112 -0.96 11.06 -17.10
N SER A 113 -2.28 10.96 -17.03
CA SER A 113 -3.16 12.13 -17.08
C SER A 113 -3.48 12.66 -15.70
N LYS A 114 -3.75 13.95 -15.61
CA LYS A 114 -4.22 14.59 -14.37
C LYS A 114 -5.44 13.88 -13.80
N GLY A 115 -5.42 13.61 -12.48
CA GLY A 115 -6.53 13.02 -11.76
C GLY A 115 -6.71 11.51 -11.97
N GLU A 116 -5.77 10.83 -12.62
CA GLU A 116 -5.70 9.38 -12.61
C GLU A 116 -5.19 8.86 -11.26
N LEU A 117 -5.61 7.65 -10.89
CA LEU A 117 -5.06 6.90 -9.77
C LEU A 117 -4.52 5.58 -10.31
N ILE A 118 -3.21 5.45 -10.31
CA ILE A 118 -2.46 4.35 -10.95
C ILE A 118 -2.00 3.36 -9.89
N PHE A 119 -2.31 2.07 -10.05
CA PHE A 119 -1.69 1.03 -9.24
C PHE A 119 -0.33 0.63 -9.85
N VAL A 120 0.73 0.84 -9.08
CA VAL A 120 2.10 0.59 -9.52
C VAL A 120 2.54 -0.82 -9.15
N SER A 121 3.07 -1.55 -10.15
CA SER A 121 3.61 -2.91 -9.97
C SER A 121 2.59 -3.92 -9.42
N ASP A 122 1.36 -3.95 -9.98
CA ASP A 122 0.33 -4.94 -9.62
C ASP A 122 0.76 -6.37 -9.99
N MET A 123 1.72 -6.52 -10.90
CA MET A 123 2.35 -7.77 -11.28
C MET A 123 3.68 -8.04 -10.55
N GLY A 124 3.84 -7.53 -9.31
CA GLY A 124 5.05 -7.72 -8.50
C GLY A 124 4.90 -7.13 -7.10
N ASP A 125 6.02 -7.01 -6.39
CA ASP A 125 6.13 -6.24 -5.14
C ASP A 125 7.37 -5.36 -5.23
N MET A 126 7.16 -4.09 -5.59
CA MET A 126 8.23 -3.13 -5.84
C MET A 126 9.07 -2.84 -4.57
N PHE A 127 8.50 -2.98 -3.40
CA PHE A 127 9.18 -2.72 -2.13
C PHE A 127 9.65 -4.00 -1.42
N SER A 128 9.70 -5.14 -2.12
CA SER A 128 10.33 -6.33 -1.56
C SER A 128 11.85 -6.13 -1.41
N GLU A 129 12.48 -6.89 -0.52
CA GLU A 129 13.94 -6.86 -0.30
C GLU A 129 14.75 -7.31 -1.52
N PHE A 130 14.10 -7.95 -2.50
CA PHE A 130 14.73 -8.41 -3.73
C PHE A 130 14.88 -7.32 -4.79
N ILE A 131 14.32 -6.13 -4.56
CA ILE A 131 14.37 -4.97 -5.47
C ILE A 131 15.41 -3.98 -4.96
N SER A 132 16.33 -3.57 -5.85
CA SER A 132 17.33 -2.59 -5.47
C SER A 132 16.73 -1.19 -5.27
N ASP A 133 17.35 -0.39 -4.41
CA ASP A 133 16.94 1.00 -4.17
C ASP A 133 17.02 1.84 -5.44
N GLU A 134 17.97 1.55 -6.33
CA GLU A 134 18.15 2.26 -7.60
C GLU A 134 16.94 2.08 -8.50
N TRP A 135 16.40 0.86 -8.62
CA TRP A 135 15.20 0.61 -9.41
C TRP A 135 13.97 1.32 -8.82
N ILE A 136 13.83 1.27 -7.49
CA ILE A 136 12.74 1.97 -6.81
C ILE A 136 12.84 3.48 -7.05
N LYS A 137 14.03 4.06 -6.87
CA LYS A 137 14.27 5.49 -7.10
C LYS A 137 13.99 5.92 -8.54
N GLN A 138 14.37 5.12 -9.53
CA GLN A 138 14.02 5.39 -10.94
C GLN A 138 12.50 5.46 -11.15
N VAL A 139 11.73 4.57 -10.54
CA VAL A 139 10.27 4.60 -10.60
C VAL A 139 9.72 5.85 -9.93
N LEU A 140 10.20 6.19 -8.72
CA LEU A 140 9.77 7.37 -7.98
C LEU A 140 10.14 8.68 -8.73
N ASP A 141 11.29 8.73 -9.40
CA ASP A 141 11.70 9.88 -10.22
C ASP A 141 10.81 10.05 -11.47
N HIS A 142 10.35 8.94 -12.06
CA HIS A 142 9.38 9.01 -13.16
C HIS A 142 8.04 9.58 -12.66
N ILE A 143 7.55 9.12 -11.50
CA ILE A 143 6.30 9.57 -10.88
C ILE A 143 6.32 11.07 -10.56
N ARG A 144 7.45 11.63 -10.13
CA ARG A 144 7.60 13.06 -9.84
C ARG A 144 7.30 13.97 -11.03
N LYS A 145 7.39 13.45 -12.26
CA LYS A 145 7.04 14.18 -13.47
C LYS A 145 5.53 14.40 -13.64
N PHE A 146 4.71 13.72 -12.81
CA PHE A 146 3.25 13.72 -12.88
C PHE A 146 2.62 14.10 -11.53
N PRO A 147 2.79 15.33 -11.05
CA PRO A 147 2.36 15.73 -9.69
C PRO A 147 0.84 15.77 -9.50
N GLU A 148 0.06 15.77 -10.58
CA GLU A 148 -1.41 15.76 -10.53
C GLU A 148 -2.02 14.37 -10.78
N THR A 149 -1.20 13.33 -10.92
CA THR A 149 -1.60 11.92 -10.97
C THR A 149 -1.29 11.28 -9.61
N TYR A 150 -2.06 10.30 -9.18
CA TYR A 150 -1.89 9.64 -7.88
C TYR A 150 -1.47 8.19 -8.09
N PHE A 151 -0.61 7.69 -7.20
CA PHE A 151 0.03 6.39 -7.36
C PHE A 151 -0.17 5.55 -6.11
N LEU A 152 -0.82 4.40 -6.28
CA LEU A 152 -1.00 3.41 -5.23
C LEU A 152 0.15 2.40 -5.29
N PHE A 153 0.82 2.22 -4.17
CA PHE A 153 1.77 1.15 -3.94
C PHE A 153 1.19 0.16 -2.94
N MET A 154 1.38 -1.14 -3.21
CA MET A 154 1.04 -2.21 -2.28
C MET A 154 2.27 -3.08 -2.07
N THR A 155 2.53 -3.46 -0.83
CA THR A 155 3.68 -4.32 -0.50
C THR A 155 3.38 -5.25 0.68
N LYS A 156 4.15 -6.30 0.79
CA LYS A 156 4.28 -7.14 1.98
C LYS A 156 5.53 -6.80 2.81
N ASN A 157 6.28 -5.76 2.43
CA ASN A 157 7.44 -5.27 3.17
C ASN A 157 7.37 -3.73 3.39
N PRO A 158 6.40 -3.26 4.18
CA PRO A 158 6.22 -1.82 4.40
C PRO A 158 7.38 -1.15 5.15
N LYS A 159 8.29 -1.90 5.76
CA LYS A 159 9.53 -1.36 6.32
C LYS A 159 10.33 -0.56 5.28
N ARG A 160 10.35 -1.03 4.01
CA ARG A 160 11.02 -0.33 2.92
C ARG A 160 10.41 1.04 2.59
N TYR A 161 9.16 1.30 2.95
CA TYR A 161 8.60 2.66 2.86
C TYR A 161 9.32 3.62 3.82
N ILE A 162 9.62 3.15 5.03
CA ILE A 162 10.31 3.98 6.05
C ILE A 162 11.72 4.30 5.57
N ASP A 163 12.44 3.29 5.08
CA ASP A 163 13.82 3.42 4.61
C ASP A 163 13.92 4.37 3.40
N LEU A 164 12.90 4.40 2.56
CA LEU A 164 12.86 5.21 1.33
C LEU A 164 11.96 6.45 1.44
N LEU A 165 11.44 6.77 2.63
CA LEU A 165 10.47 7.84 2.84
C LEU A 165 10.90 9.19 2.23
N PRO A 166 12.17 9.63 2.32
CA PRO A 166 12.61 10.88 1.71
C PRO A 166 12.47 10.94 0.18
N TYR A 167 12.36 9.78 -0.47
CA TYR A 167 12.23 9.68 -1.93
C TYR A 167 10.79 9.51 -2.39
N ILE A 168 9.84 9.22 -1.49
CA ILE A 168 8.44 8.99 -1.85
C ILE A 168 7.73 10.33 -2.08
N PRO A 169 7.14 10.58 -3.26
CA PRO A 169 6.44 11.82 -3.53
C PRO A 169 5.08 11.91 -2.86
N ASP A 170 4.63 13.12 -2.52
CA ASP A 170 3.39 13.38 -1.75
C ASP A 170 2.10 12.84 -2.41
N ASN A 171 2.11 12.62 -3.72
CA ASN A 171 0.99 12.05 -4.46
C ASN A 171 0.93 10.51 -4.41
N ALA A 172 1.73 9.87 -3.55
CA ALA A 172 1.70 8.45 -3.29
C ALA A 172 0.65 8.06 -2.23
N ILE A 173 0.03 6.90 -2.44
CA ILE A 173 -0.79 6.16 -1.46
C ILE A 173 0.00 4.90 -1.13
N LEU A 174 0.30 4.70 0.16
CA LEU A 174 1.12 3.59 0.61
C LEU A 174 0.25 2.53 1.28
N GLY A 175 0.28 1.33 0.73
CA GLY A 175 -0.54 0.23 1.22
C GLY A 175 0.27 -1.00 1.59
N ALA A 176 -0.26 -1.77 2.53
CA ALA A 176 0.27 -3.08 2.88
C ALA A 176 -0.82 -4.14 2.85
N THR A 177 -0.43 -5.36 2.49
CA THR A 177 -1.28 -6.53 2.70
C THR A 177 -0.99 -7.08 4.09
N ILE A 178 -2.04 -7.24 4.92
CA ILE A 178 -2.00 -7.87 6.24
C ILE A 178 -3.17 -8.85 6.29
N GLU A 179 -2.92 -10.13 6.02
CA GLU A 179 -3.94 -11.16 5.80
C GLU A 179 -4.55 -11.69 7.09
N THR A 180 -3.78 -11.64 8.17
CA THR A 180 -4.07 -12.23 9.47
C THR A 180 -3.31 -11.48 10.58
N THR A 181 -3.69 -11.74 11.81
CA THR A 181 -2.93 -11.33 13.03
C THR A 181 -1.99 -12.42 13.53
N SER A 182 -1.98 -13.60 12.89
CA SER A 182 -1.21 -14.77 13.34
C SER A 182 -0.02 -15.05 12.44
N ASP A 183 1.17 -14.75 12.93
CA ASP A 183 2.43 -15.14 12.29
C ASP A 183 2.59 -16.65 12.23
N GLU A 184 2.06 -17.36 13.25
CA GLU A 184 2.10 -18.82 13.35
C GLU A 184 1.36 -19.49 12.17
N ILE A 185 0.19 -18.99 11.79
CA ILE A 185 -0.55 -19.52 10.63
C ILE A 185 0.28 -19.36 9.35
N ILE A 186 0.90 -18.18 9.15
CA ILE A 186 1.75 -17.94 7.98
C ILE A 186 2.92 -18.91 7.92
N GLN A 187 3.53 -19.19 9.07
CA GLN A 187 4.68 -20.07 9.18
C GLN A 187 4.30 -21.56 8.98
N ILE A 188 3.31 -22.05 9.72
CA ILE A 188 2.90 -23.47 9.71
C ILE A 188 2.35 -23.85 8.33
N ASP A 189 1.50 -23.02 7.75
CA ASP A 189 0.86 -23.30 6.44
C ASP A 189 1.75 -22.88 5.26
N GLN A 190 2.96 -22.38 5.54
CA GLN A 190 3.92 -21.91 4.53
C GLN A 190 3.25 -20.98 3.49
N VAL A 191 2.43 -20.05 3.97
CA VAL A 191 1.61 -19.19 3.11
C VAL A 191 2.46 -18.27 2.24
N SER A 192 3.55 -17.75 2.80
CA SER A 192 4.43 -16.76 2.14
C SER A 192 5.78 -16.70 2.86
N THR A 193 6.84 -16.33 2.12
CA THR A 193 8.16 -16.00 2.69
C THR A 193 8.34 -14.50 2.94
N ALA A 194 7.30 -13.69 2.76
CA ALA A 194 7.33 -12.25 3.08
C ALA A 194 7.46 -12.01 4.60
N PRO A 195 7.90 -10.82 5.04
CA PRO A 195 7.87 -10.46 6.45
C PRO A 195 6.54 -10.79 7.10
N PHE A 196 6.56 -11.23 8.36
CA PHE A 196 5.34 -11.64 9.09
C PHE A 196 4.31 -10.52 9.21
N PRO A 197 3.01 -10.84 9.32
CA PRO A 197 1.94 -9.85 9.52
C PRO A 197 2.19 -8.88 10.66
N SER A 198 2.71 -9.34 11.80
CA SER A 198 3.08 -8.51 12.94
C SER A 198 4.15 -7.47 12.58
N GLN A 199 5.16 -7.85 11.80
CA GLN A 199 6.21 -6.96 11.34
C GLN A 199 5.68 -5.91 10.35
N ARG A 200 4.73 -6.30 9.49
CA ARG A 200 4.06 -5.38 8.56
C ARG A 200 3.18 -4.37 9.31
N TYR A 201 2.48 -4.83 10.34
CA TYR A 201 1.72 -3.97 11.24
C TYR A 201 2.62 -2.93 11.90
N GLU A 202 3.70 -3.34 12.56
CA GLU A 202 4.60 -2.40 13.24
C GLU A 202 5.21 -1.37 12.27
N ALA A 203 5.59 -1.80 11.06
CA ALA A 203 6.09 -0.89 10.04
C ALA A 203 5.03 0.11 9.58
N MET A 204 3.79 -0.33 9.32
CA MET A 204 2.70 0.57 8.90
C MET A 204 2.25 1.51 10.02
N LYS A 205 2.31 1.09 11.28
CA LYS A 205 2.02 1.91 12.46
C LYS A 205 3.06 3.01 12.63
N SER A 206 4.34 2.67 12.53
CA SER A 206 5.44 3.63 12.67
C SER A 206 5.63 4.55 11.47
N LEU A 207 5.06 4.19 10.30
CA LEU A 207 5.16 4.98 9.08
C LEU A 207 4.41 6.32 9.22
N ASN A 208 5.16 7.42 9.24
CA ASN A 208 4.60 8.78 9.24
C ASN A 208 4.13 9.18 7.84
N TRP A 209 2.95 8.70 7.46
CA TRP A 209 2.31 8.95 6.17
C TRP A 209 0.79 8.97 6.31
N ASP A 210 0.14 9.98 5.75
CA ASP A 210 -1.31 10.17 5.91
C ASP A 210 -2.16 9.28 5.00
N ASN A 211 -1.67 9.01 3.79
CA ASN A 211 -2.43 8.29 2.77
C ASN A 211 -2.10 6.79 2.81
N LYS A 212 -2.56 6.11 3.87
CA LYS A 212 -2.33 4.67 4.09
C LYS A 212 -3.55 3.84 3.72
N ILE A 213 -3.33 2.66 3.11
CA ILE A 213 -4.34 1.64 2.81
C ILE A 213 -3.90 0.30 3.39
N ILE A 214 -4.86 -0.48 3.89
CA ILE A 214 -4.62 -1.87 4.26
C ILE A 214 -5.49 -2.79 3.40
N SER A 215 -4.88 -3.86 2.90
CA SER A 215 -5.58 -4.96 2.23
C SER A 215 -5.55 -6.20 3.11
N ILE A 216 -6.71 -6.62 3.58
CA ILE A 216 -6.97 -7.90 4.26
C ILE A 216 -7.50 -8.87 3.18
N GLU A 217 -6.62 -9.21 2.22
CA GLU A 217 -6.98 -10.07 1.09
C GLU A 217 -5.75 -10.87 0.61
N PRO A 218 -5.87 -12.21 0.64
CA PRO A 218 -7.01 -12.97 1.17
C PRO A 218 -7.09 -12.86 2.69
N VAL A 219 -8.31 -12.79 3.24
CA VAL A 219 -8.48 -12.86 4.68
C VAL A 219 -8.16 -14.29 5.16
N ILE A 220 -7.26 -14.41 6.12
CA ILE A 220 -6.86 -15.65 6.79
C ILE A 220 -7.29 -15.51 8.24
N ASP A 221 -7.56 -16.61 8.94
CA ASP A 221 -8.10 -16.58 10.29
C ASP A 221 -7.26 -15.72 11.24
N PHE A 222 -7.93 -15.00 12.13
CA PHE A 222 -7.34 -13.92 12.92
C PHE A 222 -7.96 -13.79 14.31
N ASP A 223 -7.27 -13.13 15.24
CA ASP A 223 -7.88 -12.59 16.45
C ASP A 223 -8.57 -11.25 16.16
N LEU A 224 -9.87 -11.18 16.48
CA LEU A 224 -10.71 -10.02 16.14
C LEU A 224 -10.24 -8.74 16.84
N ASN A 225 -9.98 -8.81 18.14
CA ASN A 225 -9.62 -7.63 18.93
C ASN A 225 -8.24 -7.10 18.55
N THR A 226 -7.30 -8.00 18.31
CA THR A 226 -5.96 -7.64 17.81
C THR A 226 -6.04 -6.96 16.46
N PHE A 227 -6.86 -7.47 15.52
CA PHE A 227 -6.97 -6.87 14.20
C PHE A 227 -7.57 -5.47 14.24
N ILE A 228 -8.65 -5.28 15.01
CA ILE A 228 -9.26 -3.97 15.22
C ILE A 228 -8.21 -3.00 15.76
N LYS A 229 -7.50 -3.38 16.82
CA LYS A 229 -6.44 -2.56 17.40
C LYS A 229 -5.34 -2.21 16.39
N TRP A 230 -4.89 -3.15 15.56
CA TRP A 230 -3.88 -2.89 14.55
C TRP A 230 -4.35 -1.85 13.52
N ILE A 231 -5.59 -1.93 13.09
CA ILE A 231 -6.14 -0.96 12.13
C ILE A 231 -6.32 0.43 12.77
N GLU A 232 -6.76 0.49 14.03
CA GLU A 232 -6.84 1.73 14.81
C GLU A 232 -5.46 2.40 14.98
N ASP A 233 -4.42 1.61 15.27
CA ASP A 233 -3.05 2.11 15.42
C ASP A 233 -2.46 2.60 14.09
N ILE A 234 -2.68 1.88 12.99
CA ILE A 234 -2.20 2.24 11.65
C ILE A 234 -2.91 3.47 11.10
N LYS A 235 -4.20 3.63 11.37
CA LYS A 235 -5.08 4.70 10.88
C LYS A 235 -5.13 4.79 9.33
N PRO A 236 -5.40 3.69 8.61
CA PRO A 236 -5.56 3.75 7.18
C PRO A 236 -6.86 4.48 6.83
N PHE A 237 -6.92 5.15 5.67
CA PHE A 237 -8.19 5.75 5.23
C PHE A 237 -9.07 4.75 4.46
N ILE A 238 -8.51 3.64 3.95
CA ILE A 238 -9.24 2.52 3.33
C ILE A 238 -8.72 1.20 3.87
N VAL A 239 -9.66 0.27 4.09
CA VAL A 239 -9.38 -1.15 4.33
C VAL A 239 -10.15 -1.98 3.32
N TYR A 240 -9.45 -2.79 2.52
CA TYR A 240 -10.04 -3.79 1.66
C TYR A 240 -10.14 -5.12 2.40
N VAL A 241 -11.28 -5.81 2.31
CA VAL A 241 -11.48 -7.12 2.94
C VAL A 241 -12.09 -8.09 1.94
N GLY A 242 -11.49 -9.27 1.80
CA GLY A 242 -12.01 -10.31 0.92
C GLY A 242 -11.33 -11.66 1.07
N TYR A 243 -12.07 -12.70 0.71
CA TYR A 243 -11.57 -14.06 0.65
C TYR A 243 -10.69 -14.29 -0.58
N ASP A 244 -9.93 -15.36 -0.56
CA ASP A 244 -9.21 -15.87 -1.71
C ASP A 244 -10.15 -16.23 -2.87
N ASN A 245 -9.90 -15.65 -4.04
CA ASN A 245 -10.71 -15.85 -5.24
C ASN A 245 -10.56 -17.25 -5.85
N TYR A 246 -9.48 -17.95 -5.56
CA TYR A 246 -9.10 -19.20 -6.20
C TYR A 246 -9.15 -20.43 -5.28
N ARG A 247 -9.58 -20.24 -4.02
CA ARG A 247 -9.75 -21.30 -3.02
C ARG A 247 -8.47 -22.13 -2.77
N HIS A 248 -7.34 -21.47 -2.53
CA HIS A 248 -6.03 -22.11 -2.26
C HIS A 248 -5.93 -22.87 -0.93
N LYS A 249 -7.07 -23.22 -0.30
CA LYS A 249 -7.14 -23.99 0.95
C LYS A 249 -6.49 -23.27 2.14
N LEU A 250 -6.60 -21.95 2.19
CA LEU A 250 -6.16 -21.15 3.32
C LEU A 250 -7.07 -21.42 4.53
N ARG A 251 -6.55 -21.17 5.75
CA ARG A 251 -7.37 -21.15 6.97
C ARG A 251 -8.25 -19.91 6.97
N GLU A 252 -9.36 -19.96 6.29
CA GLU A 252 -10.29 -18.84 6.19
C GLU A 252 -11.15 -18.74 7.46
N PRO A 253 -11.39 -17.51 7.99
CA PRO A 253 -12.37 -17.30 9.06
C PRO A 253 -13.79 -17.58 8.53
N THR A 254 -14.77 -17.71 9.43
CA THR A 254 -16.18 -17.78 9.03
C THR A 254 -16.63 -16.45 8.41
N LEU A 255 -17.66 -16.51 7.55
CA LEU A 255 -18.24 -15.29 6.97
C LEU A 255 -18.75 -14.35 8.06
N GLU A 256 -19.37 -14.89 9.12
CA GLU A 256 -19.84 -14.11 10.27
C GLU A 256 -18.69 -13.35 10.95
N LYS A 257 -17.57 -14.03 11.23
CA LYS A 257 -16.38 -13.42 11.84
C LYS A 257 -15.80 -12.31 10.96
N THR A 258 -15.76 -12.54 9.65
CA THR A 258 -15.28 -11.55 8.68
C THR A 258 -16.19 -10.33 8.60
N MET A 259 -17.52 -10.54 8.58
CA MET A 259 -18.50 -9.45 8.60
C MET A 259 -18.44 -8.64 9.90
N ASN A 260 -18.22 -9.31 11.05
CA ASN A 260 -18.06 -8.63 12.33
C ASN A 260 -16.82 -7.73 12.31
N LEU A 261 -15.67 -8.22 11.82
CA LEU A 261 -14.47 -7.40 11.62
C LEU A 261 -14.80 -6.16 10.77
N MET A 262 -15.42 -6.34 9.60
CA MET A 262 -15.73 -5.24 8.69
C MET A 262 -16.63 -4.19 9.33
N ASN A 263 -17.63 -4.62 10.09
CA ASN A 263 -18.55 -3.71 10.78
C ASN A 263 -17.81 -2.87 11.85
N LYS A 264 -16.90 -3.49 12.60
CA LYS A 264 -16.08 -2.78 13.60
C LYS A 264 -15.08 -1.80 12.96
N LEU A 265 -14.49 -2.17 11.82
CA LEU A 265 -13.55 -1.30 11.13
C LEU A 265 -14.21 -0.10 10.43
N ALA A 266 -15.53 -0.15 10.17
CA ALA A 266 -16.26 0.94 9.52
C ALA A 266 -16.25 2.26 10.33
N ASP A 267 -16.03 2.20 11.64
CA ASP A 267 -15.88 3.37 12.50
C ASP A 267 -14.50 4.06 12.32
N THR A 268 -13.51 3.33 11.81
CA THR A 268 -12.12 3.79 11.71
C THR A 268 -11.72 4.16 10.27
N ALA A 269 -12.23 3.42 9.27
CA ALA A 269 -11.80 3.55 7.87
C ALA A 269 -12.96 3.29 6.90
N ILE A 270 -12.77 3.70 5.63
CA ILE A 270 -13.67 3.25 4.54
C ILE A 270 -13.39 1.77 4.29
N VAL A 271 -14.34 0.90 4.67
CA VAL A 271 -14.22 -0.55 4.45
C VAL A 271 -14.82 -0.92 3.10
N ILE A 272 -14.01 -1.52 2.23
CA ILE A 272 -14.42 -1.94 0.89
C ILE A 272 -14.46 -3.46 0.83
N LYS A 273 -15.65 -3.98 0.58
CA LYS A 273 -15.86 -5.40 0.32
C LYS A 273 -15.24 -5.80 -1.01
N LYS A 274 -14.49 -6.90 -1.00
CA LYS A 274 -14.10 -7.63 -2.20
C LYS A 274 -14.88 -8.93 -2.32
N THR A 275 -14.26 -10.06 -2.60
CA THR A 275 -14.98 -11.34 -2.63
C THR A 275 -15.39 -11.74 -1.23
N LEU A 276 -16.70 -11.80 -0.97
CA LEU A 276 -17.25 -12.37 0.26
C LEU A 276 -18.13 -13.57 -0.11
N ARG A 277 -17.92 -14.67 0.58
CA ARG A 277 -18.62 -15.95 0.43
C ARG A 277 -18.53 -16.72 1.74
N LEU A 278 -19.20 -17.84 1.86
CA LEU A 278 -18.89 -18.78 2.92
C LEU A 278 -17.41 -19.20 2.81
N SER A 279 -16.76 -19.41 3.93
CA SER A 279 -15.41 -19.95 3.96
C SER A 279 -15.38 -21.37 3.39
N THR A 280 -14.22 -21.83 2.97
CA THR A 280 -14.07 -23.20 2.42
C THR A 280 -14.48 -24.28 3.43
N SER A 281 -14.35 -24.03 4.73
CA SER A 281 -14.80 -24.95 5.79
C SER A 281 -16.32 -24.94 5.97
N GLU A 282 -16.98 -23.77 5.91
CA GLU A 282 -18.43 -23.64 6.00
C GLU A 282 -19.13 -24.28 4.79
N ASP A 283 -18.60 -24.06 3.58
CA ASP A 283 -19.11 -24.69 2.35
C ASP A 283 -19.13 -26.22 2.45
N LYS A 284 -18.06 -26.82 3.02
CA LYS A 284 -18.00 -28.27 3.18
C LYS A 284 -19.02 -28.79 4.20
N LEU A 285 -19.21 -28.09 5.31
CA LEU A 285 -20.21 -28.47 6.32
C LEU A 285 -21.63 -28.42 5.76
N ASN A 286 -21.95 -27.40 4.98
CA ASN A 286 -23.27 -27.29 4.34
C ASN A 286 -23.51 -28.39 3.29
N SER A 287 -22.54 -28.71 2.47
CA SER A 287 -22.64 -29.79 1.48
C SER A 287 -22.84 -31.18 2.10
N VAL A 288 -22.30 -31.42 3.31
CA VAL A 288 -22.53 -32.67 4.06
C VAL A 288 -23.93 -32.73 4.66
N ASN A 289 -24.49 -31.58 5.06
CA ASN A 289 -25.82 -31.50 5.66
C ASN A 289 -26.94 -31.55 4.62
N GLU A 290 -26.72 -31.08 3.40
CA GLU A 290 -27.72 -31.15 2.30
C GLU A 290 -27.73 -32.53 1.60
N GLY A 291 -26.68 -33.35 1.81
CA GLY A 291 -26.56 -34.69 1.24
C GLY A 291 -27.15 -35.81 2.12
N LYS A 292 -27.84 -35.46 3.23
CA LYS A 292 -28.64 -36.35 4.08
C LYS A 292 -30.11 -36.02 3.92
#